data_8c97171f56988b2128fdf37533ae7b72
#
_entry.id   8c97171f56988b2128fdf37533ae7b72
#
_cell.length_a   1.000
_cell.length_b   1.000
_cell.length_c   1.000
_cell.angle_alpha   90.00
_cell.angle_beta   90.00
_cell.angle_gamma   90.00
#
_symmetry.space_group_name_H-M   'P 1'
#
loop_
_entity.id
_entity.type
_entity.pdbx_description
1 polymer ?
#
loop_
_entity_poly.entity_id
_entity_poly.type
_entity_poly.pdbx_seq_one_letter_code
_entity_poly.pdbx_strand_id
1 'polypeptide(L)'
;ILFTRCRMWVQRNGFSTELNQDCQTHFGANTNSKQIFWHFNIPVGQGFIMPLTITLRMHDETNAVEFQIERRESLNHPEFLSNNESVDLIIRPDIEDRVNHAVTKLSDSLKNHFMSSVNFKENGFNFTPDVNRQLIMECPDSTFESAPEWYFNIQHPIDKTRNTDGSSDLFSPGFFKLSLSPSKSKKLTASVNDYLSFKDINLIEP
;
A
#
# COMPACT_ATOMS: atom_id res chain seq x y z
N ILE A 1 12.46 -6.36 -5.05
CA ILE A 1 11.39 -5.54 -4.46
C ILE A 1 10.20 -5.66 -5.39
N LEU A 2 9.05 -6.10 -4.86
CA LEU A 2 7.81 -6.23 -5.63
C LEU A 2 6.76 -5.19 -5.21
N PHE A 3 6.73 -4.82 -3.94
CA PHE A 3 5.81 -3.82 -3.40
C PHE A 3 6.60 -2.65 -2.81
N THR A 4 6.23 -1.42 -3.18
CA THR A 4 6.96 -0.21 -2.80
C THR A 4 6.17 0.65 -1.83
N ARG A 5 4.92 0.99 -2.14
CA ARG A 5 4.09 1.87 -1.31
C ARG A 5 2.60 1.77 -1.64
N CYS A 6 1.79 2.37 -0.79
CA CYS A 6 0.39 2.67 -1.08
C CYS A 6 0.16 4.18 -1.05
N ARG A 7 -0.55 4.69 -2.05
CA ARG A 7 -1.17 6.02 -2.04
C ARG A 7 -2.62 5.86 -1.58
N MET A 8 -3.10 6.76 -0.74
CA MET A 8 -4.43 6.62 -0.13
C MET A 8 -5.21 7.91 -0.18
N TRP A 9 -6.51 7.82 -0.46
CA TRP A 9 -7.45 8.95 -0.46
C TRP A 9 -8.72 8.58 0.27
N VAL A 10 -9.21 9.50 1.09
CA VAL A 10 -10.55 9.42 1.67
C VAL A 10 -11.52 10.20 0.78
N GLN A 11 -12.66 9.58 0.47
CA GLN A 11 -13.70 10.18 -0.36
C GLN A 11 -15.03 10.23 0.40
N ARG A 12 -15.70 11.39 0.33
CA ARG A 12 -17.05 11.61 0.87
C ARG A 12 -17.78 12.64 0.05
N ASN A 13 -18.97 12.29 -0.46
CA ASN A 13 -19.87 13.22 -1.17
C ASN A 13 -19.18 14.02 -2.30
N GLY A 14 -18.30 13.37 -3.07
CA GLY A 14 -17.54 13.98 -4.15
C GLY A 14 -16.29 14.76 -3.71
N PHE A 15 -16.06 14.91 -2.40
CA PHE A 15 -14.82 15.47 -1.87
C PHE A 15 -13.78 14.36 -1.67
N SER A 16 -12.53 14.63 -2.06
CA SER A 16 -11.42 13.67 -1.96
C SER A 16 -10.20 14.33 -1.31
N THR A 17 -9.64 13.67 -0.30
CA THR A 17 -8.42 14.12 0.40
C THR A 17 -7.38 13.03 0.38
N GLU A 18 -6.19 13.35 -0.13
CA GLU A 18 -5.04 12.45 -0.05
C GLU A 18 -4.49 12.39 1.38
N LEU A 19 -4.16 11.18 1.84
CA LEU A 19 -3.44 10.99 3.09
C LEU A 19 -1.97 11.35 2.89
N ASN A 20 -1.56 12.45 3.49
CA ASN A 20 -0.21 12.97 3.42
C ASN A 20 0.23 13.51 4.79
N GLN A 21 1.40 14.15 4.83
CA GLN A 21 1.97 14.70 6.06
C GLN A 21 1.10 15.82 6.67
N ASP A 22 0.36 16.59 5.86
CA ASP A 22 -0.47 17.69 6.34
C ASP A 22 -1.65 17.20 7.18
N CYS A 23 -2.13 15.97 6.92
CA CYS A 23 -3.19 15.34 7.70
C CYS A 23 -2.67 14.53 8.89
N GLN A 24 -1.35 14.26 8.96
CA GLN A 24 -0.74 13.43 9.98
C GLN A 24 -0.62 14.19 11.30
N THR A 25 -1.15 13.62 12.37
CA THR A 25 -1.08 14.18 13.72
C THR A 25 -0.05 13.50 14.60
N HIS A 26 0.23 12.23 14.34
CA HIS A 26 1.19 11.46 15.12
C HIS A 26 1.80 10.32 14.30
N PHE A 27 3.04 9.97 14.61
CA PHE A 27 3.75 8.79 14.11
C PHE A 27 4.46 8.11 15.28
N GLY A 28 4.39 6.79 15.34
CA GLY A 28 5.07 6.02 16.38
C GLY A 28 5.46 4.63 15.92
N ALA A 29 6.33 4.00 16.71
CA ALA A 29 6.76 2.63 16.51
C ALA A 29 6.70 1.87 17.82
N ASN A 30 6.25 0.61 17.76
CA ASN A 30 6.31 -0.34 18.84
C ASN A 30 7.27 -1.46 18.45
N THR A 31 8.48 -1.42 19.00
CA THR A 31 9.55 -2.38 18.68
C THR A 31 9.22 -3.79 19.17
N ASN A 32 8.49 -3.93 20.27
CA ASN A 32 8.11 -5.25 20.83
C ASN A 32 7.11 -5.98 19.94
N SER A 33 6.16 -5.26 19.35
CA SER A 33 5.16 -5.81 18.42
C SER A 33 5.55 -5.71 16.97
N LYS A 34 6.72 -5.12 16.65
CA LYS A 34 7.21 -4.86 15.28
C LYS A 34 6.19 -4.12 14.43
N GLN A 35 5.59 -3.11 15.01
CA GLN A 35 4.56 -2.29 14.38
C GLN A 35 4.99 -0.84 14.31
N ILE A 36 4.62 -0.18 13.23
CA ILE A 36 4.62 1.28 13.12
C ILE A 36 3.19 1.74 12.89
N PHE A 37 2.87 2.94 13.38
CA PHE A 37 1.52 3.47 13.24
C PHE A 37 1.52 4.96 12.98
N TRP A 38 0.50 5.40 12.27
CA TRP A 38 0.19 6.79 11.95
C TRP A 38 -1.21 7.13 12.40
N HIS A 39 -1.37 8.31 13.00
CA HIS A 39 -2.67 8.91 13.24
C HIS A 39 -2.86 10.09 12.31
N PHE A 40 -4.03 10.17 11.74
CA PHE A 40 -4.43 11.23 10.84
C PHE A 40 -5.71 11.88 11.33
N ASN A 41 -5.82 13.21 11.09
CA ASN A 41 -7.06 13.96 11.12
C ASN A 41 -7.33 14.46 9.70
N ILE A 42 -8.25 13.81 9.00
CA ILE A 42 -8.45 13.97 7.57
C ILE A 42 -9.63 14.87 7.31
N PRO A 43 -9.47 16.03 6.62
CA PRO A 43 -10.59 16.82 6.15
C PRO A 43 -11.45 16.00 5.16
N VAL A 44 -12.77 15.94 5.41
CA VAL A 44 -13.71 15.16 4.60
C VAL A 44 -14.82 16.03 3.98
N GLY A 45 -14.53 17.30 3.82
CA GLY A 45 -15.44 18.30 3.26
C GLY A 45 -16.41 18.87 4.27
N GLN A 46 -17.02 20.01 3.93
CA GLN A 46 -18.01 20.73 4.75
C GLN A 46 -17.52 21.12 6.16
N GLY A 47 -16.20 21.29 6.35
CA GLY A 47 -15.60 21.61 7.64
C GLY A 47 -15.44 20.42 8.59
N PHE A 48 -15.81 19.21 8.18
CA PHE A 48 -15.66 18.01 9.01
C PHE A 48 -14.29 17.37 8.90
N ILE A 49 -13.84 16.78 9.99
CA ILE A 49 -12.60 16.03 10.15
C ILE A 49 -12.92 14.58 10.51
N MET A 50 -12.20 13.63 9.92
CA MET A 50 -12.28 12.21 10.24
C MET A 50 -10.98 11.73 10.84
N PRO A 51 -10.98 11.16 12.06
CA PRO A 51 -9.79 10.56 12.65
C PRO A 51 -9.56 9.13 12.11
N LEU A 52 -8.34 8.85 11.63
CA LEU A 52 -7.92 7.57 11.09
C LEU A 52 -6.62 7.11 11.73
N THR A 53 -6.51 5.81 11.98
CA THR A 53 -5.25 5.15 12.35
C THR A 53 -4.89 4.13 11.28
N ILE A 54 -3.63 4.15 10.85
CA ILE A 54 -3.04 3.10 10.02
C ILE A 54 -1.90 2.48 10.81
N THR A 55 -1.92 1.16 10.95
CA THR A 55 -0.84 0.39 11.56
C THR A 55 -0.25 -0.55 10.52
N LEU A 56 1.07 -0.53 10.36
CA LEU A 56 1.82 -1.46 9.53
C LEU A 56 2.53 -2.47 10.43
N ARG A 57 2.35 -3.74 10.13
CA ARG A 57 3.03 -4.86 10.78
C ARG A 57 3.77 -5.71 9.76
N MET A 58 5.01 -6.08 10.07
CA MET A 58 5.74 -7.12 9.35
C MET A 58 5.58 -8.46 10.05
N HIS A 59 5.39 -9.51 9.28
CA HIS A 59 5.31 -10.88 9.81
C HIS A 59 6.70 -11.52 9.83
N ASP A 60 7.06 -12.13 10.95
CA ASP A 60 8.43 -12.65 11.19
C ASP A 60 8.79 -13.88 10.36
N GLU A 61 7.81 -14.74 10.09
CA GLU A 61 8.02 -16.04 9.47
C GLU A 61 7.62 -16.05 7.98
N THR A 62 7.09 -14.94 7.49
CA THR A 62 6.62 -14.82 6.12
C THR A 62 7.08 -13.50 5.51
N ASN A 63 7.36 -13.51 4.21
CA ASN A 63 7.66 -12.27 3.49
C ASN A 63 6.35 -11.50 3.23
N ALA A 64 5.76 -10.98 4.30
CA ALA A 64 4.45 -10.32 4.27
C ALA A 64 4.40 -9.08 5.17
N VAL A 65 3.61 -8.12 4.73
CA VAL A 65 3.22 -6.95 5.51
C VAL A 65 1.70 -6.84 5.58
N GLU A 66 1.19 -6.39 6.72
CA GLU A 66 -0.22 -6.14 6.96
C GLU A 66 -0.43 -4.66 7.31
N PHE A 67 -1.32 -4.00 6.62
CA PHE A 67 -1.86 -2.70 6.99
C PHE A 67 -3.19 -2.93 7.69
N GLN A 68 -3.28 -2.52 8.94
CA GLN A 68 -4.54 -2.41 9.66
C GLN A 68 -5.00 -0.96 9.61
N ILE A 69 -6.22 -0.74 9.12
CA ILE A 69 -6.79 0.58 8.86
C ILE A 69 -8.04 0.70 9.71
N GLU A 70 -8.07 1.70 10.59
CA GLU A 70 -9.15 1.88 11.55
C GLU A 70 -9.59 3.34 11.59
N ARG A 71 -10.85 3.58 11.24
CA ARG A 71 -11.48 4.84 11.54
C ARG A 71 -11.82 4.87 13.02
N ARG A 72 -11.21 5.81 13.74
CA ARG A 72 -11.50 5.99 15.17
C ARG A 72 -12.87 6.64 15.35
N GLU A 73 -13.51 6.34 16.47
CA GLU A 73 -14.73 7.05 16.87
C GLU A 73 -14.46 8.53 17.06
N SER A 74 -15.38 9.33 16.57
CA SER A 74 -15.39 10.77 16.82
C SER A 74 -15.77 11.01 18.26
N LEU A 75 -14.96 11.76 18.98
CA LEU A 75 -15.41 12.43 20.19
C LEU A 75 -16.59 13.34 19.79
N ASN A 76 -17.64 13.45 20.60
CA ASN A 76 -18.83 14.26 20.32
C ASN A 76 -18.49 15.77 20.21
N HIS A 77 -17.66 16.11 19.25
CA HIS A 77 -17.20 17.45 18.93
C HIS A 77 -17.76 17.85 17.55
N PRO A 78 -18.31 19.03 17.37
CA PRO A 78 -19.01 19.44 16.15
C PRO A 78 -18.13 19.45 14.89
N GLU A 79 -16.81 19.51 15.04
CA GLU A 79 -15.85 19.44 13.91
C GLU A 79 -15.59 18.03 13.40
N PHE A 80 -15.94 16.99 14.18
CA PHE A 80 -15.70 15.63 13.74
C PHE A 80 -16.91 15.06 12.99
N LEU A 81 -16.61 14.29 11.94
CA LEU A 81 -17.62 13.57 11.18
C LEU A 81 -18.39 12.60 12.10
N SER A 82 -19.71 12.64 12.01
CA SER A 82 -20.59 11.74 12.79
C SER A 82 -20.22 10.27 12.62
N ASN A 83 -20.32 9.50 13.71
CA ASN A 83 -20.08 8.05 13.70
C ASN A 83 -21.13 7.27 12.87
N ASN A 84 -22.27 7.89 12.55
CA ASN A 84 -23.31 7.27 11.72
C ASN A 84 -23.04 7.42 10.20
N GLU A 85 -22.06 8.22 9.81
CA GLU A 85 -21.70 8.41 8.41
C GLU A 85 -20.55 7.48 8.02
N SER A 86 -20.61 6.88 6.85
CA SER A 86 -19.49 6.14 6.25
C SER A 86 -18.72 7.01 5.27
N VAL A 87 -17.46 6.68 5.04
CA VAL A 87 -16.61 7.26 4.00
C VAL A 87 -15.92 6.16 3.22
N ASP A 88 -15.59 6.43 1.98
CA ASP A 88 -14.80 5.49 1.18
C ASP A 88 -13.31 5.80 1.34
N LEU A 89 -12.50 4.75 1.48
CA LEU A 89 -11.06 4.81 1.37
C LEU A 89 -10.63 4.14 0.07
N ILE A 90 -9.86 4.87 -0.71
CA ILE A 90 -9.20 4.38 -1.92
C ILE A 90 -7.75 4.10 -1.58
N ILE A 91 -7.26 2.90 -1.87
CA ILE A 91 -5.86 2.51 -1.68
C ILE A 91 -5.30 2.07 -3.02
N ARG A 92 -4.32 2.79 -3.51
CA ARG A 92 -3.63 2.49 -4.76
C ARG A 92 -2.22 1.99 -4.46
N PRO A 93 -1.93 0.71 -4.66
CA PRO A 93 -0.59 0.17 -4.51
C PRO A 93 0.28 0.54 -5.70
N ASP A 94 1.54 0.85 -5.44
CA ASP A 94 2.59 1.01 -6.44
C ASP A 94 3.57 -0.15 -6.30
N ILE A 95 3.78 -0.89 -7.40
CA ILE A 95 4.57 -2.12 -7.48
C ILE A 95 5.71 -1.98 -8.49
N GLU A 96 6.72 -2.79 -8.33
CA GLU A 96 7.89 -2.90 -9.23
C GLU A 96 8.33 -4.37 -9.31
N ASP A 97 9.31 -4.64 -10.16
CA ASP A 97 10.10 -5.87 -10.12
C ASP A 97 11.57 -5.51 -10.28
N ARG A 98 12.25 -5.35 -9.16
CA ARG A 98 13.68 -5.00 -9.15
C ARG A 98 14.45 -5.65 -8.01
N VAL A 99 15.74 -5.83 -8.20
CA VAL A 99 16.66 -6.11 -7.12
C VAL A 99 16.90 -4.86 -6.27
N ASN A 100 17.41 -5.04 -5.06
CA ASN A 100 17.74 -3.92 -4.20
C ASN A 100 18.77 -2.98 -4.87
N HIS A 101 18.60 -1.68 -4.73
CA HIS A 101 19.42 -0.61 -5.33
C HIS A 101 19.39 -0.48 -6.86
N ALA A 102 18.64 -1.32 -7.57
CA ALA A 102 18.31 -1.07 -8.97
C ALA A 102 17.11 -0.10 -9.07
N VAL A 103 16.87 0.41 -10.27
CA VAL A 103 15.73 1.27 -10.57
C VAL A 103 14.90 0.66 -11.69
N THR A 104 13.61 0.87 -11.63
CA THR A 104 12.67 0.53 -12.70
C THR A 104 12.50 1.74 -13.60
N LYS A 105 12.71 1.59 -14.91
CA LYS A 105 12.41 2.62 -15.91
C LYS A 105 11.44 2.07 -16.94
N LEU A 106 10.37 2.82 -17.20
CA LEU A 106 9.35 2.39 -18.14
C LEU A 106 9.91 2.26 -19.56
N SER A 107 9.57 1.15 -20.20
CA SER A 107 9.69 0.91 -21.64
C SER A 107 8.43 0.22 -22.13
N ASP A 108 8.19 0.19 -23.43
CA ASP A 108 7.02 -0.49 -24.00
C ASP A 108 7.03 -1.99 -23.69
N SER A 109 8.20 -2.61 -23.71
CA SER A 109 8.36 -4.03 -23.34
C SER A 109 7.97 -4.25 -21.87
N LEU A 110 8.47 -3.41 -20.95
CA LEU A 110 8.18 -3.52 -19.53
C LEU A 110 6.70 -3.25 -19.23
N LYS A 111 6.10 -2.28 -19.91
CA LYS A 111 4.67 -1.98 -19.79
C LYS A 111 3.81 -3.20 -20.14
N ASN A 112 4.08 -3.84 -21.27
CA ASN A 112 3.34 -5.00 -21.71
C ASN A 112 3.58 -6.20 -20.78
N HIS A 113 4.81 -6.39 -20.32
CA HIS A 113 5.17 -7.44 -19.40
C HIS A 113 4.44 -7.29 -18.06
N PHE A 114 4.43 -6.11 -17.45
CA PHE A 114 3.75 -5.87 -16.17
C PHE A 114 2.23 -6.07 -16.29
N MET A 115 1.63 -5.55 -17.36
CA MET A 115 0.21 -5.74 -17.62
C MET A 115 -0.18 -7.22 -17.73
N SER A 116 0.61 -8.01 -18.46
CA SER A 116 0.35 -9.46 -18.63
C SER A 116 0.66 -10.27 -17.38
N SER A 117 1.45 -9.74 -16.45
CA SER A 117 1.84 -10.42 -15.21
C SER A 117 0.83 -10.23 -14.06
N VAL A 118 -0.20 -9.39 -14.24
CA VAL A 118 -1.24 -9.16 -13.23
C VAL A 118 -2.45 -10.05 -13.48
N ASN A 119 -2.86 -10.77 -12.43
CA ASN A 119 -4.11 -11.52 -12.40
C ASN A 119 -5.03 -10.87 -11.37
N PHE A 120 -6.13 -10.29 -11.83
CA PHE A 120 -7.10 -9.58 -11.00
C PHE A 120 -8.05 -10.54 -10.28
N LYS A 121 -8.40 -10.18 -9.04
CA LYS A 121 -9.39 -10.84 -8.19
C LYS A 121 -10.41 -9.81 -7.72
N GLU A 122 -11.55 -10.25 -7.20
CA GLU A 122 -12.60 -9.38 -6.67
C GLU A 122 -12.09 -8.42 -5.58
N ASN A 123 -11.26 -8.93 -4.68
CA ASN A 123 -10.74 -8.21 -3.51
C ASN A 123 -9.21 -8.04 -3.53
N GLY A 124 -8.59 -8.07 -4.72
CA GLY A 124 -7.16 -7.92 -4.84
C GLY A 124 -6.58 -8.31 -6.18
N PHE A 125 -5.29 -8.64 -6.18
CA PHE A 125 -4.59 -9.12 -7.38
C PHE A 125 -3.35 -9.94 -7.01
N ASN A 126 -2.92 -10.75 -7.97
CA ASN A 126 -1.59 -11.38 -7.97
C ASN A 126 -0.75 -10.72 -9.06
N PHE A 127 0.51 -10.45 -8.76
CA PHE A 127 1.51 -9.97 -9.72
C PHE A 127 2.65 -10.98 -9.78
N THR A 128 2.82 -11.62 -10.94
CA THR A 128 3.81 -12.69 -11.18
C THR A 128 4.75 -12.29 -12.32
N PRO A 129 5.69 -11.36 -12.07
CA PRO A 129 6.62 -10.89 -13.10
C PRO A 129 7.65 -11.96 -13.52
N ASP A 130 7.83 -12.96 -12.67
CA ASP A 130 8.72 -14.10 -12.91
C ASP A 130 8.09 -15.36 -12.32
N VAL A 131 8.39 -16.53 -12.91
CA VAL A 131 7.83 -17.83 -12.47
C VAL A 131 8.18 -18.18 -11.02
N ASN A 132 9.25 -17.62 -10.49
CA ASN A 132 9.76 -17.95 -9.16
C ASN A 132 9.30 -16.98 -8.07
N ARG A 133 8.61 -15.91 -8.40
CA ARG A 133 8.16 -14.92 -7.41
C ARG A 133 6.83 -14.32 -7.76
N GLN A 134 6.01 -14.22 -6.77
CA GLN A 134 4.66 -13.67 -6.89
C GLN A 134 4.36 -12.76 -5.70
N LEU A 135 3.88 -11.56 -5.99
CA LEU A 135 3.23 -10.69 -5.02
C LEU A 135 1.73 -10.99 -5.01
N ILE A 136 1.19 -11.19 -3.83
CA ILE A 136 -0.25 -11.32 -3.59
C ILE A 136 -0.68 -10.14 -2.74
N MET A 137 -1.63 -9.34 -3.24
CA MET A 137 -2.23 -8.26 -2.46
C MET A 137 -3.73 -8.49 -2.34
N GLU A 138 -4.23 -8.48 -1.10
CA GLU A 138 -5.63 -8.77 -0.79
C GLU A 138 -6.16 -7.87 0.34
N CYS A 139 -7.41 -7.42 0.16
CA CYS A 139 -8.18 -6.73 1.18
C CYS A 139 -9.59 -7.31 1.21
N PRO A 140 -9.89 -8.30 2.08
CA PRO A 140 -11.13 -9.09 2.04
C PRO A 140 -12.43 -8.27 2.08
N ASP A 141 -12.39 -7.12 2.75
CA ASP A 141 -13.54 -6.24 2.92
C ASP A 141 -13.61 -5.09 1.91
N SER A 142 -13.00 -5.27 0.74
CA SER A 142 -12.96 -4.26 -0.33
C SER A 142 -13.36 -4.85 -1.68
N THR A 143 -13.52 -3.97 -2.66
CA THR A 143 -13.47 -4.33 -4.08
C THR A 143 -12.16 -3.83 -4.67
N PHE A 144 -11.58 -4.61 -5.59
CA PHE A 144 -10.42 -4.17 -6.37
C PHE A 144 -10.88 -3.77 -7.78
N GLU A 145 -10.58 -2.52 -8.16
CA GLU A 145 -10.89 -2.00 -9.49
C GLU A 145 -9.62 -1.90 -10.32
N SER A 146 -9.62 -2.56 -11.48
CA SER A 146 -8.52 -2.48 -12.45
C SER A 146 -8.49 -1.09 -13.09
N ALA A 147 -7.44 -0.35 -12.83
CA ALA A 147 -7.18 0.98 -13.40
C ALA A 147 -5.67 1.19 -13.52
N PRO A 148 -5.01 0.49 -14.48
CA PRO A 148 -3.56 0.50 -14.57
C PRO A 148 -3.00 1.86 -14.93
N GLU A 149 -1.98 2.29 -14.19
CA GLU A 149 -1.26 3.53 -14.45
C GLU A 149 0.22 3.41 -14.08
N TRP A 150 1.04 4.31 -14.63
CA TRP A 150 2.44 4.47 -14.26
C TRP A 150 2.65 5.80 -13.57
N TYR A 151 3.44 5.76 -12.49
CA TYR A 151 3.83 6.94 -11.73
C TYR A 151 5.34 7.14 -11.85
N PHE A 152 5.74 8.27 -12.42
CA PHE A 152 7.09 8.48 -12.91
C PHE A 152 8.00 9.19 -11.91
N ASN A 153 9.31 8.91 -12.02
CA ASN A 153 10.38 9.62 -11.33
C ASN A 153 10.25 9.65 -9.81
N ILE A 154 9.78 8.54 -9.22
CA ILE A 154 9.68 8.41 -7.77
C ILE A 154 11.08 8.34 -7.18
N GLN A 155 11.38 9.31 -6.32
CA GLN A 155 12.70 9.42 -5.72
C GLN A 155 12.93 8.40 -4.62
N HIS A 156 14.13 7.82 -4.60
CA HIS A 156 14.66 6.97 -3.55
C HIS A 156 15.79 7.73 -2.83
N PRO A 157 15.50 8.56 -1.81
CA PRO A 157 16.50 9.47 -1.24
C PRO A 157 17.74 8.78 -0.70
N ILE A 158 17.58 7.57 -0.12
CA ILE A 158 18.70 6.78 0.44
C ILE A 158 19.62 6.27 -0.67
N ASP A 159 19.08 5.82 -1.80
CA ASP A 159 19.87 5.33 -2.93
C ASP A 159 20.64 6.49 -3.58
N LYS A 160 20.01 7.66 -3.65
CA LYS A 160 20.66 8.88 -4.16
C LYS A 160 21.88 9.31 -3.33
N THR A 161 21.89 9.11 -2.01
CA THR A 161 23.06 9.39 -1.16
C THR A 161 24.23 8.44 -1.40
N ARG A 162 23.98 7.30 -2.07
CA ARG A 162 24.98 6.28 -2.40
C ARG A 162 25.51 6.38 -3.83
N ASN A 163 25.27 7.51 -4.52
CA ASN A 163 25.62 7.71 -5.94
C ASN A 163 25.02 6.68 -6.90
N THR A 164 23.89 6.08 -6.55
CA THR A 164 23.09 5.24 -7.46
C THR A 164 21.96 6.05 -8.09
N ASP A 165 21.43 5.58 -9.20
CA ASP A 165 20.28 6.22 -9.83
C ASP A 165 19.10 6.15 -8.86
N GLY A 166 18.65 7.31 -8.39
CA GLY A 166 17.77 7.43 -7.21
C GLY A 166 16.30 7.58 -7.56
N SER A 167 15.84 7.20 -8.77
CA SER A 167 14.43 7.33 -9.13
C SER A 167 13.91 6.16 -9.95
N SER A 168 12.73 5.65 -9.60
CA SER A 168 12.00 4.61 -10.34
C SER A 168 10.70 5.12 -10.93
N ASP A 169 10.23 4.42 -11.97
CA ASP A 169 8.88 4.51 -12.46
C ASP A 169 8.11 3.33 -11.87
N LEU A 170 6.99 3.61 -11.18
CA LEU A 170 6.21 2.62 -10.47
C LEU A 170 4.93 2.29 -11.24
N PHE A 171 4.58 1.01 -11.24
CA PHE A 171 3.33 0.54 -11.83
C PHE A 171 2.25 0.36 -10.76
N SER A 172 1.05 0.83 -11.03
CA SER A 172 -0.13 0.57 -10.22
C SER A 172 -1.17 -0.18 -11.08
N PRO A 173 -1.55 -1.42 -10.70
CA PRO A 173 -2.51 -2.20 -11.49
C PRO A 173 -3.95 -1.71 -11.32
N GLY A 174 -4.24 -0.94 -10.27
CA GLY A 174 -5.56 -0.47 -9.93
C GLY A 174 -5.63 0.00 -8.48
N PHE A 175 -6.82 -0.05 -7.91
CA PHE A 175 -7.02 0.41 -6.53
C PHE A 175 -8.05 -0.45 -5.78
N PHE A 176 -7.87 -0.54 -4.48
CA PHE A 176 -8.86 -1.05 -3.54
C PHE A 176 -9.82 0.06 -3.15
N LYS A 177 -11.10 -0.25 -3.12
CA LYS A 177 -12.14 0.61 -2.57
C LYS A 177 -12.80 -0.07 -1.40
N LEU A 178 -12.81 0.58 -0.25
CA LEU A 178 -13.38 0.06 0.98
C LEU A 178 -14.14 1.14 1.74
N SER A 179 -15.27 0.76 2.34
CA SER A 179 -16.05 1.66 3.18
C SER A 179 -15.56 1.59 4.63
N LEU A 180 -15.29 2.76 5.22
CA LEU A 180 -14.85 2.91 6.60
C LEU A 180 -16.01 3.32 7.50
N SER A 181 -16.37 2.43 8.43
CA SER A 181 -17.26 2.72 9.56
C SER A 181 -16.42 2.84 10.84
N PRO A 182 -16.84 3.65 11.81
CA PRO A 182 -16.14 3.77 13.10
C PRO A 182 -15.96 2.43 13.79
N SER A 183 -14.86 2.29 14.52
CA SER A 183 -14.51 1.12 15.36
C SER A 183 -14.43 -0.22 14.62
N LYS A 184 -14.45 -0.19 13.28
CA LYS A 184 -14.20 -1.38 12.44
C LYS A 184 -12.85 -1.26 11.77
N SER A 185 -12.00 -2.23 12.02
CA SER A 185 -10.70 -2.31 11.39
C SER A 185 -10.81 -3.08 10.07
N LYS A 186 -10.10 -2.61 9.07
CA LYS A 186 -9.93 -3.25 7.76
C LYS A 186 -8.48 -3.67 7.60
N LYS A 187 -8.22 -4.75 6.87
CA LYS A 187 -6.89 -5.29 6.66
C LYS A 187 -6.55 -5.38 5.18
N LEU A 188 -5.43 -4.79 4.81
CA LEU A 188 -4.78 -4.99 3.52
C LEU A 188 -3.49 -5.77 3.76
N THR A 189 -3.31 -6.88 3.09
CA THR A 189 -2.09 -7.69 3.14
C THR A 189 -1.34 -7.64 1.82
N ALA A 190 -0.02 -7.58 1.90
CA ALA A 190 0.88 -7.80 0.78
C ALA A 190 1.86 -8.89 1.17
N SER A 191 1.86 -10.01 0.46
CA SER A 191 2.74 -11.14 0.71
C SER A 191 3.46 -11.57 -0.56
N VAL A 192 4.69 -12.05 -0.40
CA VAL A 192 5.49 -12.57 -1.51
C VAL A 192 5.69 -14.07 -1.32
N ASN A 193 5.26 -14.84 -2.31
CA ASN A 193 5.65 -16.23 -2.45
C ASN A 193 6.93 -16.30 -3.28
N ASP A 194 8.02 -16.71 -2.64
CA ASP A 194 9.29 -17.00 -3.31
C ASP A 194 9.42 -18.52 -3.43
N TYR A 195 9.33 -19.04 -4.65
CA TYR A 195 9.41 -20.48 -4.92
C TYR A 195 10.84 -21.00 -4.90
N LEU A 196 11.84 -20.10 -4.90
CA LEU A 196 13.21 -20.45 -4.59
C LEU A 196 13.33 -20.63 -3.08
N SER A 197 13.02 -21.84 -2.60
CA SER A 197 13.21 -22.17 -1.20
C SER A 197 14.69 -22.01 -0.84
N PHE A 198 14.99 -21.56 0.38
CA PHE A 198 16.34 -21.51 0.96
C PHE A 198 17.11 -22.85 0.92
N LYS A 199 16.50 -23.92 0.42
CA LYS A 199 17.12 -25.23 0.22
C LYS A 199 18.04 -25.28 -0.98
N ASP A 200 17.84 -24.41 -1.98
CA ASP A 200 18.65 -24.45 -3.22
C ASP A 200 19.94 -23.62 -3.12
N ILE A 201 20.09 -22.79 -2.07
CA ILE A 201 21.31 -22.00 -1.84
C ILE A 201 22.46 -22.85 -1.27
N ASN A 202 22.17 -23.99 -0.66
CA ASN A 202 23.17 -24.86 -0.06
C ASN A 202 23.78 -25.91 -1.04
N LEU A 203 23.50 -25.82 -2.34
CA LEU A 203 24.05 -26.74 -3.35
C LEU A 203 25.14 -26.10 -4.23
N ILE A 204 25.60 -24.90 -3.90
CA ILE A 204 26.75 -24.26 -4.55
C ILE A 204 27.82 -23.99 -3.49
N GLU A 205 28.45 -25.02 -2.98
CA GLU A 205 29.78 -24.94 -2.40
C GLU A 205 30.78 -25.59 -3.35
N PRO A 206 32.01 -25.02 -3.44
CA PRO A 206 33.00 -25.25 -4.47
C PRO A 206 33.64 -26.64 -4.45
#